data_92420a04a8886a7bdaf44151f690ce0c
#
_entry.id   92420a04a8886a7bdaf44151f690ce0c
#
_cell.length_a   1.000
_cell.length_b   1.000
_cell.length_c   1.000
_cell.angle_alpha   90.00
_cell.angle_beta   90.00
_cell.angle_gamma   90.00
#
_symmetry.space_group_name_H-M   'P 1'
#
loop_
_entity.id
_entity.type
_entity.pdbx_description
1 polymer ?
#
loop_
_entity_poly.entity_id
_entity_poly.type
_entity_poly.pdbx_seq_one_letter_code
_entity_poly.pdbx_strand_id
1 'polypeptide(L)'
;GILANGAAIGGAITAIYWLLMLVGRLTSSVISGKVSTRTQLIAVSTTAILFTLIAIFTPKNVGINVPTMVYDPVAKTTEILTNAGMPANEISAFIANPSEESLSAQAELLSASHMTPADVMRSLETPKVPISALFLVLCGLCTSIMWGGIFNLAVEGLGKYTAQASGIFMMMVVGGGIFPLLQQVISDAVGYMASYWLIIFMLAYLLFYGLVGCKNVNKDIPVE
;
A
#
# COMPACT_ATOMS: atom_id res chain seq x y z
N GLY A 1 -18.35 13.44 -6.76
CA GLY A 1 -17.65 13.34 -8.04
C GLY A 1 -16.18 12.94 -7.93
N ILE A 2 -15.68 12.79 -6.73
CA ILE A 2 -14.24 12.60 -6.42
C ILE A 2 -13.83 11.12 -6.51
N LEU A 3 -14.76 10.20 -6.63
CA LEU A 3 -14.50 8.76 -6.53
C LEU A 3 -14.13 8.05 -7.84
N ALA A 4 -14.30 8.69 -8.99
CA ALA A 4 -14.04 8.04 -10.28
C ALA A 4 -12.54 7.68 -10.49
N ASN A 5 -11.62 8.34 -9.78
CA ASN A 5 -10.18 8.07 -9.85
C ASN A 5 -9.55 7.53 -8.56
N GLY A 6 -10.35 7.14 -7.58
CA GLY A 6 -9.85 6.55 -6.34
C GLY A 6 -8.98 5.32 -6.61
N ALA A 7 -9.32 4.52 -7.60
CA ALA A 7 -8.53 3.35 -8.00
C ALA A 7 -7.16 3.73 -8.60
N ALA A 8 -7.10 4.78 -9.44
CA ALA A 8 -5.86 5.24 -10.05
C ALA A 8 -4.93 5.88 -9.01
N ILE A 9 -5.47 6.71 -8.11
CA ILE A 9 -4.71 7.29 -6.99
C ILE A 9 -4.23 6.19 -6.04
N GLY A 10 -5.09 5.23 -5.71
CA GLY A 10 -4.73 4.07 -4.89
C GLY A 10 -3.62 3.24 -5.54
N GLY A 11 -3.69 3.03 -6.86
CA GLY A 11 -2.63 2.35 -7.63
C GLY A 11 -1.29 3.09 -7.56
N ALA A 12 -1.29 4.41 -7.73
CA ALA A 12 -0.08 5.23 -7.62
C ALA A 12 0.54 5.19 -6.22
N ILE A 13 -0.29 5.28 -5.18
CA ILE A 13 0.16 5.16 -3.77
C ILE A 13 0.73 3.77 -3.52
N THR A 14 0.10 2.73 -4.05
CA THR A 14 0.60 1.35 -3.95
C THR A 14 1.93 1.20 -4.67
N ALA A 15 2.14 1.84 -5.82
CA ALA A 15 3.42 1.83 -6.52
C ALA A 15 4.54 2.45 -5.66
N ILE A 16 4.27 3.55 -4.95
CA ILE A 16 5.23 4.17 -4.01
C ILE A 16 5.55 3.19 -2.86
N TYR A 17 4.55 2.48 -2.32
CA TYR A 17 4.77 1.45 -1.31
C TYR A 17 5.74 0.37 -1.80
N TRP A 18 5.58 -0.13 -3.05
CA TRP A 18 6.48 -1.12 -3.63
C TRP A 18 7.89 -0.58 -3.86
N LEU A 19 8.03 0.68 -4.26
CA LEU A 19 9.33 1.35 -4.37
C LEU A 19 10.02 1.45 -3.00
N LEU A 20 9.30 1.84 -1.96
CA LEU A 20 9.83 1.88 -0.60
C LEU A 20 10.22 0.47 -0.11
N MET A 21 9.47 -0.56 -0.49
CA MET A 21 9.82 -1.94 -0.20
C MET A 21 11.14 -2.34 -0.87
N LEU A 22 11.40 -1.90 -2.11
CA LEU A 22 12.68 -2.11 -2.79
C LEU A 22 13.83 -1.42 -2.04
N VAL A 23 13.65 -0.16 -1.68
CA VAL A 23 14.64 0.61 -0.91
C VAL A 23 14.92 -0.06 0.44
N GLY A 24 13.89 -0.52 1.13
CA GLY A 24 14.03 -1.24 2.40
C GLY A 24 14.85 -2.53 2.26
N ARG A 25 14.68 -3.30 1.17
CA ARG A 25 15.48 -4.50 0.90
C ARG A 25 16.96 -4.17 0.67
N LEU A 26 17.24 -3.13 -0.12
CA LEU A 26 18.61 -2.68 -0.35
C LEU A 26 19.27 -2.22 0.96
N THR A 27 18.56 -1.43 1.76
CA THR A 27 19.02 -0.99 3.07
C THR A 27 19.30 -2.16 4.02
N SER A 28 18.37 -3.13 4.07
CA SER A 28 18.56 -4.34 4.88
C SER A 28 19.79 -5.15 4.45
N SER A 29 20.03 -5.27 3.15
CA SER A 29 21.21 -5.97 2.62
C SER A 29 22.51 -5.35 3.12
N VAL A 30 22.59 -4.02 3.14
CA VAL A 30 23.77 -3.30 3.63
C VAL A 30 23.93 -3.44 5.15
N ILE A 31 22.84 -3.45 5.90
CA ILE A 31 22.83 -3.51 7.37
C ILE A 31 23.03 -4.93 7.90
N SER A 32 22.61 -5.96 7.14
CA SER A 32 22.62 -7.37 7.56
C SER A 32 23.98 -7.87 8.04
N GLY A 33 25.08 -7.31 7.54
CA GLY A 33 26.43 -7.66 8.01
C GLY A 33 26.77 -7.11 9.40
N LYS A 34 25.99 -6.14 9.92
CA LYS A 34 26.29 -5.44 11.18
C LYS A 34 25.25 -5.68 12.28
N VAL A 35 24.02 -5.97 11.91
CA VAL A 35 22.89 -6.08 12.84
C VAL A 35 22.24 -7.45 12.67
N SER A 36 22.00 -8.16 13.78
CA SER A 36 21.37 -9.47 13.76
C SER A 36 19.96 -9.41 13.15
N THR A 37 19.56 -10.44 12.40
CA THR A 37 18.23 -10.57 11.77
C THR A 37 17.11 -10.41 12.81
N ARG A 38 17.30 -10.94 14.00
CA ARG A 38 16.36 -10.81 15.11
C ARG A 38 16.17 -9.35 15.53
N THR A 39 17.26 -8.60 15.70
CA THR A 39 17.20 -7.18 16.07
C THR A 39 16.53 -6.35 14.99
N GLN A 40 16.81 -6.65 13.71
CA GLN A 40 16.15 -6.01 12.58
C GLN A 40 14.64 -6.27 12.62
N LEU A 41 14.21 -7.52 12.82
CA LEU A 41 12.79 -7.88 12.88
C LEU A 41 12.07 -7.15 14.02
N ILE A 42 12.65 -7.10 15.21
CA ILE A 42 12.10 -6.36 16.36
C ILE A 42 11.96 -4.87 16.03
N ALA A 43 13.00 -4.25 15.49
CA ALA A 43 13.02 -2.82 15.16
C ALA A 43 11.93 -2.49 14.11
N VAL A 44 11.86 -3.24 13.00
CA VAL A 44 10.88 -2.96 11.94
C VAL A 44 9.46 -3.28 12.36
N SER A 45 9.23 -4.31 13.18
CA SER A 45 7.89 -4.62 13.71
C SER A 45 7.40 -3.52 14.64
N THR A 46 8.26 -3.02 15.52
CA THR A 46 7.93 -1.91 16.42
C THR A 46 7.65 -0.63 15.63
N THR A 47 8.48 -0.31 14.65
CA THR A 47 8.29 0.87 13.79
C THR A 47 7.01 0.78 12.98
N ALA A 48 6.69 -0.40 12.42
CA ALA A 48 5.46 -0.61 11.67
C ALA A 48 4.21 -0.47 12.55
N ILE A 49 4.24 -0.96 13.79
CA ILE A 49 3.16 -0.75 14.78
C ILE A 49 2.97 0.75 15.04
N LEU A 50 4.05 1.48 15.28
CA LEU A 50 3.99 2.93 15.51
C LEU A 50 3.39 3.67 14.31
N PHE A 51 3.85 3.38 13.09
CA PHE A 51 3.31 4.00 11.88
C PHE A 51 1.82 3.69 11.69
N THR A 52 1.41 2.44 11.92
CA THR A 52 0.00 2.04 11.81
C THR A 52 -0.86 2.72 12.87
N LEU A 53 -0.38 2.83 14.11
CA LEU A 53 -1.08 3.55 15.18
C LEU A 53 -1.23 5.04 14.83
N ILE A 54 -0.14 5.70 14.39
CA ILE A 54 -0.20 7.09 13.95
C ILE A 54 -1.22 7.24 12.82
N ALA A 55 -1.23 6.32 11.84
CA ALA A 55 -2.19 6.36 10.75
C ALA A 55 -3.65 6.26 11.24
N ILE A 56 -3.93 5.39 12.21
CA ILE A 56 -5.29 5.21 12.77
C ILE A 56 -5.75 6.46 13.52
N PHE A 57 -4.87 7.08 14.31
CA PHE A 57 -5.23 8.22 15.15
C PHE A 57 -5.09 9.58 14.44
N THR A 58 -4.50 9.62 13.25
CA THR A 58 -4.35 10.88 12.50
C THR A 58 -5.70 11.34 11.95
N PRO A 59 -6.09 12.62 12.16
CA PRO A 59 -7.34 13.16 11.64
C PRO A 59 -7.38 13.10 10.11
N LYS A 60 -8.53 12.70 9.56
CA LYS A 60 -8.75 12.58 8.09
C LYS A 60 -8.69 13.92 7.35
N ASN A 61 -8.80 15.03 8.05
CA ASN A 61 -8.85 16.37 7.47
C ASN A 61 -7.48 16.92 7.05
N VAL A 62 -6.40 16.30 7.53
CA VAL A 62 -5.04 16.73 7.21
C VAL A 62 -4.55 15.92 6.03
N GLY A 63 -4.39 16.58 4.90
CA GLY A 63 -3.91 15.98 3.67
C GLY A 63 -2.65 16.65 3.16
N ILE A 64 -1.81 15.88 2.51
CA ILE A 64 -0.64 16.36 1.75
C ILE A 64 -0.91 16.21 0.26
N ASN A 65 -0.41 17.15 -0.51
CA ASN A 65 -0.44 17.04 -1.97
C ASN A 65 0.67 16.07 -2.39
N VAL A 66 0.27 14.92 -2.95
CA VAL A 66 1.23 13.94 -3.48
C VAL A 66 1.34 14.16 -4.97
N PRO A 67 2.56 14.42 -5.51
CA PRO A 67 2.76 14.49 -6.94
C PRO A 67 2.58 13.09 -7.52
N THR A 68 1.36 12.78 -7.93
CA THR A 68 1.06 11.55 -8.66
C THR A 68 0.91 11.90 -10.13
N MET A 69 1.57 11.16 -10.99
CA MET A 69 1.38 11.26 -12.45
C MET A 69 0.08 10.57 -12.87
N VAL A 70 -1.03 10.87 -12.18
CA VAL A 70 -2.34 10.31 -12.48
C VAL A 70 -3.14 11.35 -13.22
N TYR A 71 -3.43 11.06 -14.48
CA TYR A 71 -4.39 11.84 -15.26
C TYR A 71 -5.80 11.58 -14.73
N ASP A 72 -6.51 12.66 -14.36
CA ASP A 72 -7.93 12.61 -14.01
C ASP A 72 -8.79 13.03 -15.20
N PRO A 73 -9.30 12.08 -16.01
CA PRO A 73 -10.15 12.41 -17.14
C PRO A 73 -11.46 13.07 -16.70
N VAL A 74 -11.97 12.77 -15.50
CA VAL A 74 -13.23 13.33 -14.99
C VAL A 74 -13.05 14.78 -14.57
N ALA A 75 -12.00 15.10 -13.83
CA ALA A 75 -11.70 16.47 -13.45
C ALA A 75 -11.46 17.35 -14.69
N LYS A 76 -10.71 16.82 -15.67
CA LYS A 76 -10.43 17.55 -16.90
C LYS A 76 -11.68 17.74 -17.77
N THR A 77 -12.54 16.74 -17.89
CA THR A 77 -13.82 16.87 -18.58
C THR A 77 -14.71 17.90 -17.89
N THR A 78 -14.75 17.87 -16.56
CA THR A 78 -15.50 18.85 -15.77
C THR A 78 -15.00 20.28 -16.02
N GLU A 79 -13.69 20.49 -16.06
CA GLU A 79 -13.07 21.79 -16.36
C GLU A 79 -13.44 22.26 -17.77
N ILE A 80 -13.31 21.38 -18.78
CA ILE A 80 -13.64 21.70 -20.18
C ILE A 80 -15.12 22.08 -20.33
N LEU A 81 -16.02 21.27 -19.77
CA LEU A 81 -17.47 21.51 -19.84
C LEU A 81 -17.90 22.78 -19.08
N THR A 82 -17.26 23.06 -17.93
CA THR A 82 -17.46 24.30 -17.17
C THR A 82 -17.00 25.52 -17.98
N ASN A 83 -15.85 25.44 -18.62
CA ASN A 83 -15.32 26.51 -19.48
C ASN A 83 -16.17 26.69 -20.75
N ALA A 84 -16.83 25.64 -21.22
CA ALA A 84 -17.80 25.70 -22.31
C ALA A 84 -19.16 26.29 -21.88
N GLY A 85 -19.34 26.64 -20.60
CA GLY A 85 -20.56 27.25 -20.06
C GLY A 85 -21.67 26.27 -19.70
N MET A 86 -21.37 24.97 -19.58
CA MET A 86 -22.36 23.97 -19.19
C MET A 86 -22.66 24.07 -17.68
N PRO A 87 -23.93 24.06 -17.26
CA PRO A 87 -24.29 24.16 -15.84
C PRO A 87 -23.87 22.88 -15.07
N ALA A 88 -23.49 23.06 -13.80
CA ALA A 88 -22.93 22.00 -12.96
C ALA A 88 -23.82 20.76 -12.78
N ASN A 89 -25.16 20.93 -12.82
CA ASN A 89 -26.11 19.82 -12.75
C ASN A 89 -26.08 18.94 -14.01
N GLU A 90 -25.89 19.53 -15.19
CA GLU A 90 -25.75 18.78 -16.44
C GLU A 90 -24.40 18.07 -16.52
N ILE A 91 -23.33 18.73 -16.07
CA ILE A 91 -21.99 18.11 -15.98
C ILE A 91 -22.05 16.89 -15.06
N SER A 92 -22.68 16.98 -13.89
CA SER A 92 -22.80 15.86 -12.97
C SER A 92 -23.64 14.71 -13.53
N ALA A 93 -24.70 15.00 -14.26
CA ALA A 93 -25.53 14.00 -14.95
C ALA A 93 -24.75 13.31 -16.07
N PHE A 94 -23.98 14.05 -16.85
CA PHE A 94 -23.11 13.55 -17.91
C PHE A 94 -22.02 12.58 -17.37
N ILE A 95 -21.42 12.94 -16.24
CA ILE A 95 -20.38 12.10 -15.59
C ILE A 95 -21.00 10.85 -14.94
N ALA A 96 -22.21 10.95 -14.39
CA ALA A 96 -22.88 9.84 -13.70
C ALA A 96 -23.41 8.74 -14.65
N ASN A 97 -23.75 9.09 -15.89
CA ASN A 97 -24.25 8.16 -16.92
C ASN A 97 -23.40 8.25 -18.18
N PRO A 98 -22.22 7.59 -18.24
CA PRO A 98 -21.41 7.53 -19.44
C PRO A 98 -22.08 6.60 -20.47
N SER A 99 -22.92 7.17 -21.34
CA SER A 99 -23.40 6.48 -22.55
C SER A 99 -22.29 6.47 -23.61
N GLU A 100 -22.35 5.54 -24.57
CA GLU A 100 -21.39 5.51 -25.70
C GLU A 100 -21.37 6.85 -26.46
N GLU A 101 -22.54 7.49 -26.55
CA GLU A 101 -22.70 8.81 -27.15
C GLU A 101 -22.02 9.91 -26.34
N SER A 102 -22.02 9.82 -25.01
CA SER A 102 -21.33 10.76 -24.15
C SER A 102 -19.80 10.58 -24.17
N LEU A 103 -19.31 9.35 -24.32
CA LEU A 103 -17.90 9.05 -24.48
C LEU A 103 -17.35 9.53 -25.83
N SER A 104 -18.11 9.40 -26.91
CA SER A 104 -17.71 9.92 -28.23
C SER A 104 -17.70 11.45 -28.25
N ALA A 105 -18.71 12.11 -27.65
CA ALA A 105 -18.75 13.57 -27.50
C ALA A 105 -17.57 14.06 -26.62
N GLN A 106 -17.22 13.35 -25.57
CA GLN A 106 -16.06 13.65 -24.74
C GLN A 106 -14.74 13.54 -25.53
N ALA A 107 -14.58 12.48 -26.33
CA ALA A 107 -13.40 12.29 -27.16
C ALA A 107 -13.27 13.41 -28.23
N GLU A 108 -14.40 13.86 -28.78
CA GLU A 108 -14.45 14.95 -29.76
C GLU A 108 -14.11 16.30 -29.11
N LEU A 109 -14.63 16.59 -27.91
CA LEU A 109 -14.28 17.78 -27.14
C LEU A 109 -12.80 17.80 -26.74
N LEU A 110 -12.23 16.67 -26.33
CA LEU A 110 -10.83 16.52 -26.02
C LEU A 110 -9.94 16.73 -27.26
N SER A 111 -10.36 16.21 -28.43
CA SER A 111 -9.62 16.42 -29.68
C SER A 111 -9.73 17.85 -30.19
N ALA A 112 -10.89 18.49 -30.03
CA ALA A 112 -11.11 19.89 -30.41
C ALA A 112 -10.35 20.89 -29.52
N SER A 113 -10.02 20.49 -28.28
CA SER A 113 -9.29 21.38 -27.34
C SER A 113 -7.79 21.56 -27.67
N HIS A 114 -7.28 20.93 -28.75
CA HIS A 114 -5.87 20.99 -29.16
C HIS A 114 -4.85 20.79 -28.02
N MET A 115 -5.16 19.95 -27.04
CA MET A 115 -4.29 19.70 -25.91
C MET A 115 -3.05 18.93 -26.37
N THR A 116 -1.90 19.55 -26.20
CA THR A 116 -0.62 18.87 -26.44
C THR A 116 -0.30 17.89 -25.29
N PRO A 117 0.54 16.87 -25.52
CA PRO A 117 1.02 16.00 -24.44
C PRO A 117 1.63 16.79 -23.27
N ALA A 118 2.20 17.97 -23.53
CA ALA A 118 2.75 18.86 -22.50
C ALA A 118 1.64 19.51 -21.66
N ASP A 119 0.48 19.81 -22.23
CA ASP A 119 -0.67 20.36 -21.50
C ASP A 119 -1.33 19.28 -20.65
N VAL A 120 -1.39 18.04 -21.14
CA VAL A 120 -1.81 16.87 -20.35
C VAL A 120 -0.88 16.69 -19.15
N MET A 121 0.43 16.77 -19.34
CA MET A 121 1.42 16.68 -18.25
C MET A 121 1.30 17.85 -17.26
N ARG A 122 0.97 19.07 -17.70
CA ARG A 122 0.75 20.24 -16.84
C ARG A 122 -0.56 20.18 -16.07
N SER A 123 -1.55 19.46 -16.59
CA SER A 123 -2.85 19.29 -15.93
C SER A 123 -2.88 18.12 -14.93
N LEU A 124 -1.72 17.52 -14.63
CA LEU A 124 -1.60 16.49 -13.60
C LEU A 124 -1.90 17.13 -12.24
N GLU A 125 -3.07 16.85 -11.74
CA GLU A 125 -3.44 17.29 -10.40
C GLU A 125 -2.63 16.56 -9.35
N THR A 126 -2.23 17.30 -8.32
CA THR A 126 -1.67 16.71 -7.11
C THR A 126 -2.83 16.40 -6.15
N PRO A 127 -3.36 15.16 -6.12
CA PRO A 127 -4.46 14.83 -5.25
C PRO A 127 -4.07 15.01 -3.79
N LYS A 128 -4.99 15.55 -2.99
CA LYS A 128 -4.84 15.58 -1.54
C LYS A 128 -5.03 14.18 -0.98
N VAL A 129 -3.94 13.60 -0.50
CA VAL A 129 -3.94 12.30 0.17
C VAL A 129 -3.88 12.52 1.68
N PRO A 130 -4.71 11.85 2.48
CA PRO A 130 -4.63 11.95 3.93
C PRO A 130 -3.21 11.58 4.43
N ILE A 131 -2.71 12.31 5.42
CA ILE A 131 -1.40 12.01 6.03
C ILE A 131 -1.35 10.57 6.56
N SER A 132 -2.47 10.01 7.02
CA SER A 132 -2.57 8.60 7.42
C SER A 132 -2.08 7.65 6.33
N ALA A 133 -2.38 7.92 5.06
CA ALA A 133 -1.91 7.10 3.95
C ALA A 133 -0.37 7.13 3.79
N LEU A 134 0.27 8.27 4.09
CA LEU A 134 1.73 8.38 4.07
C LEU A 134 2.37 7.41 5.07
N PHE A 135 1.85 7.34 6.32
CA PHE A 135 2.37 6.42 7.32
C PHE A 135 2.16 4.96 6.93
N LEU A 136 1.02 4.63 6.30
CA LEU A 136 0.78 3.28 5.77
C LEU A 136 1.76 2.93 4.63
N VAL A 137 2.06 3.89 3.76
CA VAL A 137 3.05 3.72 2.68
C VAL A 137 4.45 3.52 3.25
N LEU A 138 4.83 4.27 4.30
CA LEU A 138 6.12 4.10 4.99
C LEU A 138 6.28 2.72 5.63
N CYS A 139 5.19 2.03 5.98
CA CYS A 139 5.25 0.62 6.39
C CYS A 139 5.88 -0.30 5.33
N GLY A 140 5.91 0.11 4.05
CA GLY A 140 6.60 -0.62 2.98
C GLY A 140 8.09 -0.83 3.27
N LEU A 141 8.76 0.13 3.88
CA LEU A 141 10.15 -0.02 4.33
C LEU A 141 10.29 -1.12 5.38
N CYS A 142 9.36 -1.18 6.34
CA CYS A 142 9.39 -2.16 7.42
C CYS A 142 9.06 -3.57 6.91
N THR A 143 8.01 -3.71 6.10
CA THR A 143 7.54 -5.01 5.59
C THR A 143 8.55 -5.68 4.67
N SER A 144 9.39 -4.90 3.99
CA SER A 144 10.42 -5.42 3.10
C SER A 144 11.45 -6.29 3.82
N ILE A 145 11.80 -5.93 5.05
CA ILE A 145 12.80 -6.63 5.87
C ILE A 145 12.15 -7.83 6.58
N MET A 146 10.86 -7.74 6.90
CA MET A 146 10.13 -8.75 7.67
C MET A 146 10.17 -10.12 6.98
N TRP A 147 9.91 -10.18 5.68
CA TRP A 147 9.83 -11.47 4.96
C TRP A 147 11.12 -12.26 5.08
N GLY A 148 12.26 -11.68 4.69
CA GLY A 148 13.56 -12.34 4.77
C GLY A 148 13.97 -12.63 6.21
N GLY A 149 13.68 -11.70 7.13
CA GLY A 149 13.98 -11.86 8.55
C GLY A 149 13.22 -13.02 9.18
N ILE A 150 11.92 -13.13 8.94
CA ILE A 150 11.07 -14.22 9.46
C ILE A 150 11.55 -15.56 8.89
N PHE A 151 11.78 -15.63 7.57
CA PHE A 151 12.25 -16.83 6.92
C PHE A 151 13.59 -17.31 7.50
N ASN A 152 14.59 -16.43 7.57
CA ASN A 152 15.91 -16.79 8.09
C ASN A 152 15.83 -17.30 9.54
N LEU A 153 15.04 -16.61 10.39
CA LEU A 153 14.87 -17.05 11.78
C LEU A 153 14.07 -18.35 11.90
N ALA A 154 13.14 -18.61 10.98
CA ALA A 154 12.33 -19.84 10.99
C ALA A 154 13.13 -21.09 10.58
N VAL A 155 14.12 -20.93 9.69
CA VAL A 155 14.94 -22.05 9.21
C VAL A 155 16.26 -22.17 9.95
N GLU A 156 16.59 -21.23 10.83
CA GLU A 156 17.83 -21.22 11.60
C GLU A 156 17.91 -22.45 12.52
N GLY A 157 18.99 -23.21 12.41
CA GLY A 157 19.23 -24.40 13.24
C GLY A 157 18.50 -25.67 12.82
N LEU A 158 17.78 -25.66 11.67
CA LEU A 158 17.07 -26.87 11.19
C LEU A 158 17.95 -27.85 10.39
N GLY A 159 19.18 -27.47 10.03
CA GLY A 159 20.14 -28.34 9.33
C GLY A 159 19.50 -29.04 8.11
N LYS A 160 19.52 -30.35 8.08
CA LYS A 160 18.95 -31.18 6.98
C LYS A 160 17.45 -30.98 6.74
N TYR A 161 16.70 -30.45 7.69
CA TYR A 161 15.26 -30.23 7.57
C TYR A 161 14.91 -28.86 6.97
N THR A 162 15.91 -28.03 6.63
CA THR A 162 15.71 -26.68 6.05
C THR A 162 14.86 -26.71 4.79
N ALA A 163 15.04 -27.69 3.91
CA ALA A 163 14.27 -27.80 2.67
C ALA A 163 12.77 -28.05 2.94
N GLN A 164 12.44 -28.96 3.86
CA GLN A 164 11.06 -29.25 4.23
C GLN A 164 10.41 -28.06 4.94
N ALA A 165 11.13 -27.44 5.88
CA ALA A 165 10.67 -26.24 6.58
C ALA A 165 10.41 -25.06 5.61
N SER A 166 11.26 -24.88 4.62
CA SER A 166 11.07 -23.87 3.57
C SER A 166 9.81 -24.14 2.75
N GLY A 167 9.52 -25.41 2.43
CA GLY A 167 8.28 -25.79 1.75
C GLY A 167 7.03 -25.45 2.58
N ILE A 168 7.03 -25.80 3.86
CA ILE A 168 5.94 -25.48 4.79
C ILE A 168 5.78 -23.96 4.93
N PHE A 169 6.88 -23.22 5.05
CA PHE A 169 6.85 -21.76 5.13
C PHE A 169 6.22 -21.15 3.88
N MET A 170 6.54 -21.66 2.69
CA MET A 170 5.93 -21.18 1.45
C MET A 170 4.44 -21.47 1.38
N MET A 171 3.93 -22.54 1.97
CA MET A 171 2.48 -22.79 2.06
C MET A 171 1.77 -21.71 2.89
N MET A 172 2.43 -21.11 3.88
CA MET A 172 1.86 -20.04 4.70
C MET A 172 1.63 -18.74 3.94
N VAL A 173 2.22 -18.57 2.74
CA VAL A 173 1.99 -17.40 1.86
C VAL A 173 0.52 -17.27 1.45
N VAL A 174 -0.26 -18.35 1.49
CA VAL A 174 -1.71 -18.33 1.26
C VAL A 174 -2.44 -17.33 2.18
N GLY A 175 -1.88 -17.03 3.35
CA GLY A 175 -2.38 -16.00 4.25
C GLY A 175 -2.46 -14.62 3.59
N GLY A 176 -1.56 -14.34 2.64
CA GLY A 176 -1.59 -13.11 1.83
C GLY A 176 -2.85 -12.96 0.97
N GLY A 177 -3.54 -14.03 0.63
CA GLY A 177 -4.84 -13.99 -0.02
C GLY A 177 -6.00 -13.93 0.98
N ILE A 178 -5.90 -14.63 2.10
CA ILE A 178 -7.00 -14.75 3.08
C ILE A 178 -7.16 -13.45 3.91
N PHE A 179 -6.07 -12.90 4.42
CA PHE A 179 -6.14 -11.74 5.33
C PHE A 179 -6.68 -10.46 4.69
N PRO A 180 -6.40 -10.11 3.42
CA PRO A 180 -7.04 -8.97 2.77
C PRO A 180 -8.56 -9.13 2.65
N LEU A 181 -9.06 -10.35 2.37
CA LEU A 181 -10.50 -10.62 2.33
C LEU A 181 -11.13 -10.45 3.70
N LEU A 182 -10.49 -10.97 4.74
CA LEU A 182 -10.94 -10.79 6.13
C LEU A 182 -10.93 -9.31 6.53
N GLN A 183 -9.89 -8.57 6.16
CA GLN A 183 -9.81 -7.14 6.41
C GLN A 183 -10.91 -6.38 5.70
N GLN A 184 -11.27 -6.75 4.47
CA GLN A 184 -12.38 -6.13 3.75
C GLN A 184 -13.71 -6.34 4.47
N VAL A 185 -14.02 -7.56 4.91
CA VAL A 185 -15.24 -7.87 5.69
C VAL A 185 -15.30 -7.05 6.99
N ILE A 186 -14.17 -6.92 7.70
CA ILE A 186 -14.08 -6.09 8.89
C ILE A 186 -14.27 -4.61 8.54
N SER A 187 -13.66 -4.16 7.45
CA SER A 187 -13.78 -2.77 6.98
C SER A 187 -15.22 -2.39 6.66
N ASP A 188 -15.98 -3.30 6.06
CA ASP A 188 -17.40 -3.08 5.74
C ASP A 188 -18.26 -3.02 6.99
N ALA A 189 -17.89 -3.75 8.07
CA ALA A 189 -18.62 -3.79 9.32
C ALA A 189 -18.31 -2.61 10.26
N VAL A 190 -17.03 -2.24 10.42
CA VAL A 190 -16.59 -1.27 11.44
C VAL A 190 -15.89 -0.05 10.87
N GLY A 191 -15.72 0.01 9.56
CA GLY A 191 -15.08 1.11 8.85
C GLY A 191 -13.60 0.87 8.56
N TYR A 192 -13.13 1.53 7.50
CA TYR A 192 -11.83 1.30 6.90
C TYR A 192 -10.65 1.45 7.87
N MET A 193 -10.61 2.56 8.64
CA MET A 193 -9.49 2.78 9.58
C MET A 193 -9.52 1.84 10.78
N ALA A 194 -10.71 1.41 11.22
CA ALA A 194 -10.84 0.45 12.31
C ALA A 194 -10.37 -0.95 11.92
N SER A 195 -10.45 -1.33 10.63
CA SER A 195 -9.95 -2.62 10.15
C SER A 195 -8.43 -2.79 10.31
N TYR A 196 -7.67 -1.69 10.40
CA TYR A 196 -6.21 -1.74 10.62
C TYR A 196 -5.80 -2.26 12.01
N TRP A 197 -6.73 -2.38 12.96
CA TRP A 197 -6.46 -3.08 14.22
C TRP A 197 -6.09 -4.55 13.99
N LEU A 198 -6.62 -5.19 12.93
CA LEU A 198 -6.19 -6.52 12.52
C LEU A 198 -4.70 -6.55 12.18
N ILE A 199 -4.22 -5.54 11.43
CA ILE A 199 -2.81 -5.41 11.06
C ILE A 199 -1.93 -5.23 12.30
N ILE A 200 -2.37 -4.40 13.27
CA ILE A 200 -1.65 -4.21 14.54
C ILE A 200 -1.51 -5.53 15.30
N PHE A 201 -2.59 -6.32 15.36
CA PHE A 201 -2.54 -7.63 16.00
C PHE A 201 -1.52 -8.57 15.34
N MET A 202 -1.48 -8.60 14.02
CA MET A 202 -0.50 -9.39 13.25
C MET A 202 0.94 -8.90 13.48
N LEU A 203 1.16 -7.58 13.48
CA LEU A 203 2.48 -7.00 13.76
C LEU A 203 2.92 -7.23 15.21
N ALA A 204 2.01 -7.20 16.17
CA ALA A 204 2.29 -7.54 17.56
C ALA A 204 2.69 -9.02 17.71
N TYR A 205 2.06 -9.92 16.96
CA TYR A 205 2.48 -11.31 16.90
C TYR A 205 3.90 -11.46 16.32
N LEU A 206 4.24 -10.72 15.27
CA LEU A 206 5.59 -10.71 14.70
C LEU A 206 6.62 -10.15 15.69
N LEU A 207 6.27 -9.12 16.43
CA LEU A 207 7.11 -8.59 17.51
C LEU A 207 7.33 -9.62 18.61
N PHE A 208 6.27 -10.30 19.04
CA PHE A 208 6.37 -11.40 20.01
C PHE A 208 7.28 -12.52 19.47
N TYR A 209 7.11 -12.90 18.20
CA TYR A 209 7.98 -13.90 17.57
C TYR A 209 9.44 -13.46 17.60
N GLY A 210 9.77 -12.23 17.25
CA GLY A 210 11.13 -11.69 17.31
C GLY A 210 11.71 -11.62 18.74
N LEU A 211 10.88 -11.36 19.74
CA LEU A 211 11.33 -11.26 21.14
C LEU A 211 11.55 -12.62 21.81
N VAL A 212 10.65 -13.56 21.55
CA VAL A 212 10.59 -14.84 22.30
C VAL A 212 10.53 -16.06 21.39
N GLY A 213 9.68 -16.03 20.36
CA GLY A 213 9.31 -17.20 19.57
C GLY A 213 10.44 -17.72 18.67
N CYS A 214 11.36 -16.86 18.24
CA CYS A 214 12.49 -17.25 17.37
C CYS A 214 13.66 -17.91 18.13
N LYS A 215 13.55 -18.09 19.43
CA LYS A 215 14.63 -18.76 20.21
C LYS A 215 14.66 -20.25 19.88
N ASN A 216 15.80 -20.72 19.37
CA ASN A 216 16.00 -22.13 19.11
C ASN A 216 16.08 -22.91 20.45
N VAL A 217 15.11 -23.77 20.68
CA VAL A 217 15.01 -24.59 21.90
C VAL A 217 15.74 -25.90 21.75
N ASN A 218 15.77 -26.51 20.55
CA ASN A 218 16.45 -27.75 20.26
C ASN A 218 17.84 -27.50 19.64
N LYS A 219 18.88 -27.83 20.39
CA LYS A 219 20.28 -27.73 19.95
C LYS A 219 20.81 -29.03 19.37
N ASP A 220 20.01 -30.11 19.39
CA ASP A 220 20.43 -31.47 19.06
C ASP A 220 20.09 -31.88 17.61
N ILE A 221 19.67 -30.94 16.76
CA ILE A 221 19.42 -31.22 15.35
C ILE A 221 20.76 -31.29 14.61
N PRO A 222 21.11 -32.46 13.99
CA PRO A 222 22.38 -32.59 13.26
C PRO A 222 22.40 -31.59 12.09
N VAL A 223 23.49 -30.84 11.99
CA VAL A 223 23.72 -29.80 10.97
C VAL A 223 24.19 -30.41 9.65
N GLU A 224 24.52 -31.71 9.64
CA GLU A 224 24.96 -32.49 8.47
C GLU A 224 23.79 -33.13 7.73
#